data_1f256c3501338f3f02676b8dccc02af3
#
_entry.id   1f256c3501338f3f02676b8dccc02af3
#
_cell.length_a   1.000
_cell.length_b   1.000
_cell.length_c   1.000
_cell.angle_alpha   90.00
_cell.angle_beta   90.00
_cell.angle_gamma   90.00
#
_symmetry.space_group_name_H-M   'P 1'
#
loop_
_entity.id
_entity.type
_entity.pdbx_description
1 polymer ?
#
loop_
_entity_poly.entity_id
_entity_poly.type
_entity_poly.pdbx_seq_one_letter_code
_entity_poly.pdbx_strand_id
1 'polypeptide(L)'
;SQVVLAEESSASSSQMPDDKKKDEMSQDLVGQLMGQEKHKVMGTAKVTSKEVILTGFSSDEAPDLHAYLTKDGDVEHGLKLGKVDAKGSIQGYKLDKVDLSQYNTLTIYCNEAKETFGSAMLTKLADANMDQAMKRMGDFMGDNGKMVMGSVTIEKNQLKLSNFKSEKAPDLHVLLTKDGKLETAVEVGAVDADKMEQSYDLNGLKADGYNKVLIYCVEAHAVFGQADLK
;
A
#
# COMPACT_ATOMS: atom_id res chain seq x y z
N SER A 1 -33.54 -8.11 -53.60
CA SER A 1 -33.29 -7.46 -52.35
C SER A 1 -32.18 -8.16 -51.60
N GLN A 2 -31.16 -7.43 -51.37
CA GLN A 2 -29.98 -7.97 -50.73
C GLN A 2 -29.91 -7.47 -49.30
N VAL A 3 -29.87 -8.37 -48.38
CA VAL A 3 -29.57 -8.02 -46.99
C VAL A 3 -28.08 -8.06 -46.84
N VAL A 4 -27.50 -6.97 -46.66
CA VAL A 4 -26.09 -6.92 -46.27
C VAL A 4 -26.03 -7.08 -44.79
N LEU A 5 -25.57 -8.19 -44.34
CA LEU A 5 -25.23 -8.39 -42.98
C LEU A 5 -23.95 -7.63 -42.72
N ALA A 6 -24.07 -6.58 -41.96
CA ALA A 6 -22.89 -5.94 -41.42
C ALA A 6 -22.21 -6.99 -40.53
N GLU A 7 -21.09 -7.43 -40.96
CA GLU A 7 -20.21 -8.21 -40.12
C GLU A 7 -19.82 -7.32 -38.94
N GLU A 8 -20.46 -7.58 -37.87
CA GLU A 8 -19.92 -7.11 -36.61
C GLU A 8 -18.59 -7.81 -36.40
N SER A 9 -17.56 -7.23 -36.86
CA SER A 9 -16.28 -7.63 -36.35
C SER A 9 -16.32 -7.37 -34.87
N SER A 10 -16.53 -8.41 -34.12
CA SER A 10 -16.31 -8.35 -32.69
C SER A 10 -14.95 -7.69 -32.49
N ALA A 11 -14.96 -6.50 -32.03
CA ALA A 11 -13.73 -5.92 -31.57
C ALA A 11 -13.08 -6.94 -30.67
N SER A 12 -11.97 -7.41 -31.10
CA SER A 12 -11.15 -8.27 -30.27
C SER A 12 -11.10 -7.65 -28.90
N SER A 13 -11.40 -8.42 -27.91
CA SER A 13 -11.15 -8.04 -26.55
C SER A 13 -9.82 -7.32 -26.54
N SER A 14 -9.87 -6.05 -26.29
CA SER A 14 -8.66 -5.30 -26.08
C SER A 14 -7.99 -5.94 -24.88
N GLN A 15 -7.04 -6.79 -25.13
CA GLN A 15 -6.14 -7.20 -24.08
C GLN A 15 -5.52 -5.90 -23.58
N MET A 16 -5.78 -5.57 -22.35
CA MET A 16 -5.08 -4.50 -21.69
C MET A 16 -3.60 -4.77 -21.84
N PRO A 17 -2.86 -3.97 -22.56
CA PRO A 17 -1.43 -4.19 -22.67
C PRO A 17 -0.81 -4.11 -21.29
N ASP A 18 0.20 -4.90 -21.05
CA ASP A 18 0.98 -4.85 -19.82
C ASP A 18 1.46 -3.42 -19.51
N ASP A 19 1.54 -2.58 -20.51
CA ASP A 19 1.90 -1.17 -20.38
C ASP A 19 0.94 -0.36 -19.52
N LYS A 20 -0.37 -0.67 -19.55
CA LYS A 20 -1.34 0.01 -18.68
C LYS A 20 -1.17 -0.37 -17.22
N LYS A 21 -0.78 -1.59 -16.94
CA LYS A 21 -0.43 -2.02 -15.58
C LYS A 21 0.81 -1.31 -15.08
N LYS A 22 1.80 -1.12 -15.95
CA LYS A 22 3.02 -0.38 -15.62
C LYS A 22 2.71 1.10 -15.37
N ASP A 23 1.83 1.69 -16.19
CA ASP A 23 1.46 3.08 -16.03
C ASP A 23 0.68 3.29 -14.74
N GLU A 24 -0.20 2.37 -14.35
CA GLU A 24 -0.89 2.44 -13.07
C GLU A 24 0.06 2.33 -11.90
N MET A 25 1.06 1.44 -11.98
CA MET A 25 2.07 1.29 -10.93
C MET A 25 3.00 2.50 -10.87
N SER A 26 3.31 3.12 -12.04
CA SER A 26 4.17 4.30 -12.09
C SER A 26 3.52 5.55 -11.52
N GLN A 27 2.21 5.52 -11.26
CA GLN A 27 1.49 6.64 -10.66
C GLN A 27 1.37 6.55 -9.15
N ASP A 28 1.79 5.44 -8.56
CA ASP A 28 1.81 5.30 -7.11
C ASP A 28 2.78 6.32 -6.52
N LEU A 29 2.38 6.88 -5.39
CA LEU A 29 3.15 7.90 -4.70
C LEU A 29 3.59 7.40 -3.34
N VAL A 30 4.73 7.89 -2.88
CA VAL A 30 5.24 7.56 -1.55
C VAL A 30 5.87 8.80 -0.92
N GLY A 31 5.79 8.90 0.40
CA GLY A 31 6.45 9.97 1.13
C GLY A 31 6.70 9.59 2.58
N GLN A 32 7.71 10.22 3.16
CA GLN A 32 8.03 10.05 4.58
C GLN A 32 7.36 11.16 5.38
N LEU A 33 6.62 10.78 6.40
CA LEU A 33 5.99 11.73 7.30
C LEU A 33 7.02 12.36 8.22
N MET A 34 6.94 13.66 8.34
CA MET A 34 7.77 14.45 9.25
C MET A 34 6.88 15.37 10.05
N GLY A 35 7.20 15.51 11.34
CA GLY A 35 6.48 16.44 12.20
C GLY A 35 6.75 17.87 11.83
N GLN A 36 5.75 18.72 12.01
CA GLN A 36 5.85 20.16 11.78
C GLN A 36 5.80 20.92 13.11
N GLU A 37 6.58 21.99 13.18
CA GLU A 37 6.75 22.79 14.38
C GLU A 37 7.22 21.92 15.55
N LYS A 38 6.47 21.89 16.65
CA LYS A 38 6.82 21.13 17.85
C LYS A 38 6.18 19.74 17.90
N HIS A 39 5.45 19.35 16.85
CA HIS A 39 4.76 18.06 16.84
C HIS A 39 5.65 16.95 16.30
N LYS A 40 5.49 15.75 16.84
CA LYS A 40 6.19 14.55 16.38
C LYS A 40 5.22 13.72 15.56
N VAL A 41 5.56 13.48 14.31
CA VAL A 41 4.84 12.61 13.41
C VAL A 41 5.87 11.82 12.63
N MET A 42 5.65 10.53 12.52
CA MET A 42 6.55 9.61 11.81
C MET A 42 5.74 8.63 10.98
N GLY A 43 6.38 8.03 10.03
CA GLY A 43 5.83 6.96 9.23
C GLY A 43 6.00 7.19 7.74
N THR A 44 5.46 6.26 6.97
CA THR A 44 5.47 6.31 5.52
C THR A 44 4.03 6.35 5.01
N ALA A 45 3.78 7.20 4.04
CA ALA A 45 2.51 7.26 3.34
C ALA A 45 2.71 6.69 1.94
N LYS A 46 1.85 5.73 1.56
CA LYS A 46 1.80 5.21 0.19
C LYS A 46 0.42 5.49 -0.38
N VAL A 47 0.39 6.07 -1.55
CA VAL A 47 -0.85 6.46 -2.22
C VAL A 47 -0.94 5.74 -3.55
N THR A 48 -1.99 4.95 -3.70
CA THR A 48 -2.33 4.29 -4.97
C THR A 48 -3.65 4.87 -5.48
N SER A 49 -4.08 4.45 -6.65
CA SER A 49 -5.38 4.87 -7.19
C SER A 49 -6.56 4.44 -6.30
N LYS A 50 -6.36 3.45 -5.45
CA LYS A 50 -7.44 2.82 -4.66
C LYS A 50 -7.42 3.18 -3.19
N GLU A 51 -6.27 3.53 -2.63
CA GLU A 51 -6.19 3.79 -1.20
C GLU A 51 -4.91 4.52 -0.80
N VAL A 52 -4.96 5.10 0.37
CA VAL A 52 -3.79 5.61 1.07
C VAL A 52 -3.52 4.70 2.25
N ILE A 53 -2.28 4.27 2.41
CA ILE A 53 -1.88 3.46 3.56
C ILE A 53 -0.73 4.14 4.28
N LEU A 54 -0.90 4.28 5.60
CA LEU A 54 0.14 4.74 6.51
C LEU A 54 0.75 3.53 7.18
N THR A 55 2.07 3.43 7.16
CA THR A 55 2.82 2.37 7.84
C THR A 55 3.90 2.96 8.73
N GLY A 56 4.24 2.23 9.80
CA GLY A 56 5.18 2.72 10.79
C GLY A 56 4.74 4.04 11.41
N PHE A 57 3.42 4.27 11.47
CA PHE A 57 2.86 5.56 11.84
C PHE A 57 2.85 5.76 13.34
N SER A 58 3.22 6.95 13.76
CA SER A 58 2.97 7.44 15.11
C SER A 58 2.87 8.96 15.06
N SER A 59 2.11 9.53 15.96
CA SER A 59 1.91 10.97 16.07
C SER A 59 1.72 11.37 17.52
N ASP A 60 2.04 12.60 17.82
CA ASP A 60 1.55 13.23 19.05
C ASP A 60 0.03 13.13 19.04
N GLU A 61 -0.55 12.92 20.21
CA GLU A 61 -1.99 12.82 20.34
C GLU A 61 -2.64 14.20 20.23
N ALA A 62 -3.82 14.20 19.62
CA ALA A 62 -4.67 15.38 19.53
C ALA A 62 -6.10 14.95 19.39
N PRO A 63 -7.07 15.81 19.82
CA PRO A 63 -8.47 15.37 19.89
C PRO A 63 -9.13 15.08 18.55
N ASP A 64 -8.62 15.64 17.44
CA ASP A 64 -9.32 15.52 16.17
C ASP A 64 -8.34 15.47 14.99
N LEU A 65 -7.49 14.44 14.97
CA LEU A 65 -6.55 14.24 13.87
C LEU A 65 -7.23 13.60 12.66
N HIS A 66 -6.95 14.18 11.50
CA HIS A 66 -7.40 13.66 10.21
C HIS A 66 -6.25 13.67 9.20
N ALA A 67 -6.31 12.73 8.25
CA ALA A 67 -5.43 12.71 7.11
C ALA A 67 -6.10 13.37 5.91
N TYR A 68 -5.31 14.15 5.18
CA TYR A 68 -5.74 14.84 3.97
C TYR A 68 -4.75 14.61 2.84
N LEU A 69 -5.25 14.47 1.63
CA LEU A 69 -4.41 14.73 0.45
C LEU A 69 -4.52 16.21 0.13
N THR A 70 -3.38 16.86 0.00
CA THR A 70 -3.34 18.30 -0.21
C THR A 70 -2.38 18.67 -1.33
N LYS A 71 -2.51 19.91 -1.78
CA LYS A 71 -1.49 20.55 -2.59
C LYS A 71 -0.75 21.55 -1.71
N ASP A 72 0.55 21.29 -1.53
CA ASP A 72 1.43 22.16 -0.73
C ASP A 72 0.93 22.39 0.71
N GLY A 73 0.20 21.44 1.27
CA GLY A 73 -0.30 21.54 2.63
C GLY A 73 -1.62 22.27 2.81
N ASP A 74 -2.27 22.69 1.71
CA ASP A 74 -3.53 23.43 1.76
C ASP A 74 -4.68 22.51 2.12
N VAL A 75 -4.99 22.44 3.41
CA VAL A 75 -6.05 21.58 3.95
C VAL A 75 -7.43 22.09 3.52
N GLU A 76 -7.61 23.40 3.41
CA GLU A 76 -8.92 23.99 3.05
C GLU A 76 -9.43 23.47 1.72
N HIS A 77 -8.54 23.32 0.74
CA HIS A 77 -8.87 22.81 -0.59
C HIS A 77 -8.41 21.36 -0.78
N GLY A 78 -8.07 20.69 0.29
CA GLY A 78 -7.62 19.30 0.25
C GLY A 78 -8.77 18.30 0.28
N LEU A 79 -8.40 17.05 0.08
CA LEU A 79 -9.33 15.92 0.19
C LEU A 79 -9.19 15.30 1.57
N LYS A 80 -10.24 15.38 2.37
CA LYS A 80 -10.26 14.75 3.70
C LYS A 80 -10.42 13.25 3.54
N LEU A 81 -9.47 12.48 4.06
CA LEU A 81 -9.49 11.03 3.94
C LEU A 81 -10.23 10.37 5.10
N GLY A 82 -9.95 10.79 6.32
CA GLY A 82 -10.57 10.21 7.50
C GLY A 82 -9.77 10.46 8.76
N LYS A 83 -10.30 9.93 9.86
CA LYS A 83 -9.66 10.07 11.17
C LYS A 83 -8.33 9.32 11.24
N VAL A 84 -7.41 9.86 12.01
CA VAL A 84 -6.11 9.27 12.26
C VAL A 84 -6.03 8.84 13.72
N ASP A 85 -5.60 7.60 13.93
CA ASP A 85 -5.24 7.09 15.24
C ASP A 85 -3.76 7.36 15.47
N ALA A 86 -3.45 8.21 16.45
CA ALA A 86 -2.06 8.60 16.73
C ALA A 86 -1.16 7.40 17.06
N LYS A 87 -1.74 6.31 17.53
CA LYS A 87 -1.02 5.08 17.90
C LYS A 87 -1.25 3.93 16.91
N GLY A 88 -1.95 4.19 15.83
CA GLY A 88 -2.23 3.17 14.82
C GLY A 88 -1.08 3.01 13.84
N SER A 89 -0.18 2.07 14.08
CA SER A 89 1.01 1.86 13.24
C SER A 89 0.68 1.63 11.78
N ILE A 90 -0.47 1.03 11.48
CA ILE A 90 -0.93 0.77 10.12
C ILE A 90 -2.38 1.24 10.02
N GLN A 91 -2.65 2.15 9.10
CA GLN A 91 -3.99 2.70 8.87
C GLN A 91 -4.19 2.91 7.38
N GLY A 92 -5.42 2.75 6.93
CA GLY A 92 -5.73 2.89 5.52
C GLY A 92 -6.98 3.72 5.27
N TYR A 93 -7.04 4.34 4.09
CA TYR A 93 -8.15 5.17 3.65
C TYR A 93 -8.47 4.84 2.20
N LYS A 94 -9.71 4.46 1.93
CA LYS A 94 -10.12 4.12 0.56
C LYS A 94 -10.27 5.38 -0.28
N LEU A 95 -9.84 5.28 -1.54
CA LEU A 95 -10.05 6.34 -2.53
C LEU A 95 -11.01 5.85 -3.60
N ASP A 96 -11.90 6.74 -4.04
CA ASP A 96 -12.83 6.45 -5.13
C ASP A 96 -12.67 7.51 -6.21
N LYS A 97 -12.09 7.11 -7.33
CA LYS A 97 -11.94 7.97 -8.52
C LYS A 97 -11.29 9.31 -8.21
N VAL A 98 -10.22 9.30 -7.43
CA VAL A 98 -9.48 10.51 -7.08
C VAL A 98 -8.41 10.76 -8.14
N ASP A 99 -8.32 12.00 -8.62
CA ASP A 99 -7.24 12.43 -9.51
C ASP A 99 -6.02 12.79 -8.66
N LEU A 100 -5.08 11.87 -8.56
CA LEU A 100 -3.88 12.04 -7.73
C LEU A 100 -2.97 13.16 -8.23
N SER A 101 -3.09 13.58 -9.49
CA SER A 101 -2.27 14.67 -10.02
C SER A 101 -2.59 16.02 -9.36
N GLN A 102 -3.72 16.12 -8.68
CA GLN A 102 -4.12 17.32 -7.96
C GLN A 102 -3.41 17.50 -6.62
N TYR A 103 -2.71 16.47 -6.16
CA TYR A 103 -2.15 16.47 -4.81
C TYR A 103 -0.67 16.11 -4.83
N ASN A 104 0.09 16.70 -3.92
CA ASN A 104 1.52 16.41 -3.76
C ASN A 104 1.94 16.14 -2.32
N THR A 105 1.00 16.19 -1.39
CA THR A 105 1.32 16.09 0.04
C THR A 105 0.25 15.30 0.78
N LEU A 106 0.68 14.45 1.70
CA LEU A 106 -0.20 13.82 2.69
C LEU A 106 -0.05 14.62 3.97
N THR A 107 -1.13 15.21 4.45
CA THR A 107 -1.11 16.12 5.60
C THR A 107 -1.88 15.53 6.76
N ILE A 108 -1.26 15.52 7.93
CA ILE A 108 -1.89 15.13 9.19
C ILE A 108 -2.25 16.42 9.93
N TYR A 109 -3.55 16.61 10.14
CA TYR A 109 -4.10 17.89 10.59
C TYR A 109 -5.08 17.68 11.73
N CYS A 110 -4.97 18.52 12.76
CA CYS A 110 -5.94 18.56 13.85
C CYS A 110 -7.01 19.60 13.53
N ASN A 111 -8.25 19.15 13.27
CA ASN A 111 -9.32 20.07 12.91
C ASN A 111 -9.78 20.95 14.07
N GLU A 112 -9.69 20.45 15.29
CA GLU A 112 -10.06 21.24 16.47
C GLU A 112 -9.04 22.35 16.75
N ALA A 113 -7.76 22.04 16.72
CA ALA A 113 -6.70 23.01 16.92
C ALA A 113 -6.41 23.86 15.69
N LYS A 114 -6.93 23.46 14.52
CA LYS A 114 -6.63 24.09 13.22
C LYS A 114 -5.14 24.19 12.98
N GLU A 115 -4.46 23.05 13.17
CA GLU A 115 -3.01 23.01 13.14
C GLU A 115 -2.52 21.77 12.41
N THR A 116 -1.51 21.95 11.54
CA THR A 116 -0.83 20.83 10.89
C THR A 116 0.16 20.19 11.86
N PHE A 117 0.03 18.89 12.06
CA PHE A 117 0.94 18.13 12.93
C PHE A 117 2.12 17.58 12.18
N GLY A 118 1.93 17.21 10.93
CA GLY A 118 3.00 16.69 10.10
C GLY A 118 2.55 16.49 8.68
N SER A 119 3.50 16.21 7.81
CA SER A 119 3.20 15.99 6.40
C SER A 119 4.26 15.12 5.73
N ALA A 120 3.88 14.56 4.60
CA ALA A 120 4.78 13.81 3.74
C ALA A 120 4.70 14.37 2.34
N MET A 121 5.83 14.76 1.78
CA MET A 121 5.90 15.11 0.36
C MET A 121 5.81 13.82 -0.45
N LEU A 122 4.84 13.76 -1.36
CA LEU A 122 4.59 12.58 -2.16
C LEU A 122 5.35 12.67 -3.47
N THR A 123 6.12 11.63 -3.76
CA THR A 123 6.85 11.51 -5.02
C THR A 123 6.50 10.17 -5.66
N LYS A 124 6.66 10.11 -6.98
CA LYS A 124 6.45 8.85 -7.68
C LYS A 124 7.44 7.81 -7.18
N LEU A 125 6.96 6.59 -7.00
CA LEU A 125 7.84 5.48 -6.69
C LEU A 125 8.87 5.39 -7.82
N ALA A 126 10.15 5.52 -7.43
CA ALA A 126 11.23 5.46 -8.40
C ALA A 126 11.40 4.02 -8.88
N ASP A 127 11.72 3.88 -10.17
CA ASP A 127 12.17 2.58 -10.66
C ASP A 127 13.41 2.19 -9.88
N ALA A 128 13.31 1.05 -9.25
CA ALA A 128 14.38 0.57 -8.42
C ALA A 128 15.61 0.22 -9.22
N ASN A 129 16.75 0.65 -8.75
CA ASN A 129 17.99 0.00 -9.11
C ASN A 129 17.87 -1.44 -8.64
N MET A 130 17.89 -2.36 -9.58
CA MET A 130 17.80 -3.79 -9.30
C MET A 130 19.00 -4.20 -8.47
N ASP A 131 18.81 -4.22 -7.17
CA ASP A 131 19.81 -4.78 -6.28
C ASP A 131 19.75 -6.28 -6.45
N GLN A 132 20.90 -6.89 -6.68
CA GLN A 132 21.00 -8.34 -6.86
C GLN A 132 21.02 -9.04 -5.51
N ALA A 133 20.01 -8.75 -4.69
CA ALA A 133 19.87 -9.45 -3.43
C ALA A 133 19.64 -10.94 -3.67
N MET A 134 20.19 -11.75 -2.80
CA MET A 134 20.02 -13.20 -2.85
C MET A 134 18.54 -13.53 -2.74
N LYS A 135 18.13 -14.58 -3.45
CA LYS A 135 16.77 -15.12 -3.37
C LYS A 135 16.45 -15.53 -1.96
N ARG A 136 15.33 -15.07 -1.46
CA ARG A 136 14.82 -15.42 -0.13
C ARG A 136 13.43 -15.98 -0.25
N MET A 137 13.08 -16.94 0.59
CA MET A 137 11.81 -17.67 0.51
C MET A 137 11.25 -17.95 1.88
N GLY A 138 9.95 -18.17 1.93
CA GLY A 138 9.27 -18.62 3.13
C GLY A 138 7.90 -19.20 2.82
N ASP A 139 7.42 -20.06 3.71
CA ASP A 139 6.09 -20.65 3.62
C ASP A 139 5.16 -19.97 4.60
N PHE A 140 3.94 -19.69 4.15
CA PHE A 140 2.95 -19.05 5.01
C PHE A 140 2.34 -20.03 6.00
N MET A 141 2.14 -19.54 7.20
CA MET A 141 1.33 -20.18 8.21
C MET A 141 0.23 -19.22 8.63
N GLY A 142 -0.95 -19.77 8.87
CA GLY A 142 -2.05 -18.97 9.39
C GLY A 142 -1.77 -18.47 10.79
N ASP A 143 -2.36 -17.34 11.15
CA ASP A 143 -2.24 -16.71 12.46
C ASP A 143 -3.63 -16.30 12.94
N ASN A 144 -3.79 -16.18 14.24
CA ASN A 144 -5.06 -15.75 14.85
C ASN A 144 -6.27 -16.61 14.43
N GLY A 145 -6.04 -17.91 14.24
CA GLY A 145 -7.11 -18.81 13.81
C GLY A 145 -7.50 -18.68 12.34
N LYS A 146 -6.75 -17.92 11.57
CA LYS A 146 -7.01 -17.72 10.14
C LYS A 146 -6.21 -18.73 9.32
N MET A 147 -6.71 -19.00 8.12
CA MET A 147 -6.03 -19.88 7.18
C MET A 147 -5.33 -19.05 6.10
N VAL A 148 -4.01 -19.22 6.00
CA VAL A 148 -3.22 -18.69 4.90
C VAL A 148 -2.25 -19.77 4.46
N MET A 149 -2.17 -19.99 3.15
CA MET A 149 -1.35 -21.04 2.53
C MET A 149 -0.51 -20.44 1.41
N GLY A 150 0.52 -21.19 1.03
CA GLY A 150 1.38 -20.82 -0.08
C GLY A 150 2.74 -20.35 0.38
N SER A 151 3.50 -19.82 -0.55
CA SER A 151 4.87 -19.39 -0.28
C SER A 151 5.12 -17.99 -0.83
N VAL A 152 6.13 -17.35 -0.28
CA VAL A 152 6.62 -16.06 -0.73
C VAL A 152 8.07 -16.21 -1.17
N THR A 153 8.41 -15.54 -2.25
CA THR A 153 9.79 -15.47 -2.76
C THR A 153 10.14 -14.01 -3.01
N ILE A 154 11.33 -13.61 -2.59
CA ILE A 154 11.90 -12.31 -2.92
C ILE A 154 13.14 -12.54 -3.76
N GLU A 155 13.13 -12.00 -4.97
CA GLU A 155 14.22 -12.13 -5.92
C GLU A 155 14.17 -10.97 -6.90
N LYS A 156 15.31 -10.40 -7.22
CA LYS A 156 15.45 -9.36 -8.26
C LYS A 156 14.42 -8.23 -8.12
N ASN A 157 14.31 -7.67 -6.93
CA ASN A 157 13.41 -6.54 -6.67
C ASN A 157 11.92 -6.86 -6.82
N GLN A 158 11.57 -8.15 -6.80
CA GLN A 158 10.19 -8.60 -6.83
C GLN A 158 9.85 -9.49 -5.65
N LEU A 159 8.65 -9.34 -5.13
CA LEU A 159 8.07 -10.26 -4.18
C LEU A 159 6.97 -11.02 -4.90
N LYS A 160 7.02 -12.34 -4.82
CA LYS A 160 6.03 -13.21 -5.46
C LYS A 160 5.34 -14.09 -4.44
N LEU A 161 4.03 -14.20 -4.55
CA LEU A 161 3.24 -15.19 -3.84
C LEU A 161 2.93 -16.34 -4.79
N SER A 162 3.16 -17.57 -4.34
CA SER A 162 2.92 -18.78 -5.12
C SER A 162 2.04 -19.74 -4.36
N ASN A 163 1.13 -20.41 -5.06
CA ASN A 163 0.16 -21.34 -4.47
C ASN A 163 -0.59 -20.70 -3.30
N PHE A 164 -0.86 -19.42 -3.45
CA PHE A 164 -1.40 -18.61 -2.36
C PHE A 164 -2.90 -18.77 -2.23
N LYS A 165 -3.34 -18.89 -0.99
CA LYS A 165 -4.74 -18.82 -0.63
C LYS A 165 -4.86 -18.30 0.79
N SER A 166 -5.83 -17.43 1.02
CA SER A 166 -6.13 -16.89 2.35
C SER A 166 -7.62 -16.91 2.60
N GLU A 167 -8.00 -16.91 3.87
CA GLU A 167 -9.36 -16.53 4.20
C GLU A 167 -9.63 -15.13 3.66
N LYS A 168 -10.86 -14.91 3.22
CA LYS A 168 -11.25 -13.62 2.65
C LYS A 168 -11.35 -12.56 3.74
N ALA A 169 -10.92 -11.37 3.38
CA ALA A 169 -11.04 -10.20 4.20
C ALA A 169 -11.11 -8.98 3.29
N PRO A 170 -11.72 -7.88 3.77
CA PRO A 170 -11.97 -6.73 2.88
C PRO A 170 -10.73 -5.98 2.44
N ASP A 171 -9.61 -6.09 3.16
CA ASP A 171 -8.45 -5.26 2.87
C ASP A 171 -7.13 -5.94 3.26
N LEU A 172 -6.79 -7.00 2.53
CA LEU A 172 -5.55 -7.74 2.76
C LEU A 172 -4.36 -7.11 2.05
N HIS A 173 -3.24 -7.04 2.74
CA HIS A 173 -1.98 -6.51 2.21
C HIS A 173 -0.80 -7.40 2.58
N VAL A 174 0.24 -7.35 1.74
CA VAL A 174 1.54 -7.93 2.04
C VAL A 174 2.38 -6.89 2.78
N LEU A 175 2.91 -7.27 3.92
CA LEU A 175 3.81 -6.42 4.69
C LEU A 175 5.16 -7.12 4.85
N LEU A 176 6.24 -6.35 4.68
CA LEU A 176 7.58 -6.78 5.11
C LEU A 176 7.83 -6.22 6.50
N THR A 177 8.32 -7.05 7.40
CA THR A 177 8.55 -6.65 8.79
C THR A 177 9.88 -7.16 9.31
N LYS A 178 10.30 -6.57 10.43
CA LYS A 178 11.39 -7.11 11.25
C LYS A 178 10.76 -7.84 12.43
N ASP A 179 10.97 -9.15 12.48
CA ASP A 179 10.46 -10.04 13.54
C ASP A 179 8.93 -10.00 13.71
N GLY A 180 8.20 -9.64 12.66
CA GLY A 180 6.75 -9.57 12.71
C GLY A 180 6.19 -8.34 13.42
N LYS A 181 7.03 -7.39 13.76
CA LYS A 181 6.60 -6.18 14.49
C LYS A 181 5.94 -5.19 13.55
N LEU A 182 4.70 -4.83 13.83
CA LEU A 182 3.93 -3.93 12.96
C LEU A 182 4.55 -2.54 12.86
N GLU A 183 5.22 -2.07 13.90
CA GLU A 183 5.93 -0.78 13.85
C GLU A 183 7.10 -0.77 12.87
N THR A 184 7.59 -1.93 12.47
CA THR A 184 8.65 -2.03 11.45
C THR A 184 8.11 -2.25 10.05
N ALA A 185 6.80 -2.44 9.91
CA ALA A 185 6.20 -2.90 8.67
C ALA A 185 6.33 -1.90 7.53
N VAL A 186 6.60 -2.44 6.35
CA VAL A 186 6.51 -1.71 5.09
C VAL A 186 5.48 -2.42 4.24
N GLU A 187 4.53 -1.67 3.69
CA GLU A 187 3.48 -2.21 2.86
C GLU A 187 4.00 -2.41 1.43
N VAL A 188 3.81 -3.63 0.91
CA VAL A 188 4.26 -3.99 -0.44
C VAL A 188 3.14 -3.86 -1.45
N GLY A 189 1.94 -4.33 -1.13
CA GLY A 189 0.81 -4.26 -2.04
C GLY A 189 -0.42 -4.98 -1.53
N ALA A 190 -1.54 -4.75 -2.20
CA ALA A 190 -2.79 -5.41 -1.87
C ALA A 190 -2.76 -6.88 -2.29
N VAL A 191 -3.45 -7.73 -1.54
CA VAL A 191 -3.50 -9.17 -1.76
C VAL A 191 -4.91 -9.59 -2.11
N ASP A 192 -5.02 -10.44 -3.13
CA ASP A 192 -6.26 -11.14 -3.44
C ASP A 192 -6.22 -12.51 -2.76
N ALA A 193 -7.20 -12.78 -1.89
CA ALA A 193 -7.24 -14.02 -1.11
C ALA A 193 -7.34 -15.28 -1.98
N ASP A 194 -7.87 -15.16 -3.18
CA ASP A 194 -8.16 -16.28 -4.05
C ASP A 194 -7.22 -16.40 -5.27
N LYS A 195 -6.24 -15.51 -5.39
CA LYS A 195 -5.33 -15.54 -6.52
C LYS A 195 -4.04 -16.25 -6.15
N MET A 196 -3.79 -17.38 -6.76
CA MET A 196 -2.67 -18.26 -6.42
C MET A 196 -1.31 -17.66 -6.72
N GLU A 197 -1.19 -16.92 -7.81
CA GLU A 197 0.08 -16.30 -8.23
C GLU A 197 -0.07 -14.78 -8.26
N GLN A 198 0.73 -14.10 -7.47
CA GLN A 198 0.70 -12.63 -7.39
C GLN A 198 2.14 -12.12 -7.31
N SER A 199 2.39 -11.02 -7.97
CA SER A 199 3.73 -10.43 -8.02
C SER A 199 3.67 -8.95 -7.68
N TYR A 200 4.70 -8.49 -6.98
CA TYR A 200 4.81 -7.11 -6.53
C TYR A 200 6.22 -6.60 -6.83
N ASP A 201 6.30 -5.40 -7.37
CA ASP A 201 7.56 -4.70 -7.54
C ASP A 201 7.93 -4.05 -6.21
N LEU A 202 9.13 -4.29 -5.73
CA LEU A 202 9.60 -3.70 -4.47
C LEU A 202 10.07 -2.26 -4.62
N ASN A 203 10.19 -1.77 -5.85
CA ASN A 203 10.49 -0.36 -6.14
C ASN A 203 11.72 0.18 -5.39
N GLY A 204 12.76 -0.65 -5.30
CA GLY A 204 14.01 -0.25 -4.64
C GLY A 204 14.03 -0.41 -3.13
N LEU A 205 12.96 -0.93 -2.56
CA LEU A 205 12.98 -1.28 -1.15
C LEU A 205 14.04 -2.35 -0.91
N LYS A 206 14.97 -2.07 0.00
CA LYS A 206 16.00 -3.06 0.37
C LYS A 206 15.38 -4.09 1.31
N ALA A 207 15.07 -5.26 0.76
CA ALA A 207 14.42 -6.31 1.51
C ALA A 207 15.33 -6.98 2.55
N ASP A 208 16.64 -6.78 2.45
CA ASP A 208 17.65 -7.41 3.33
C ASP A 208 17.39 -7.13 4.81
N GLY A 209 16.84 -5.98 5.13
CA GLY A 209 16.56 -5.60 6.51
C GLY A 209 15.34 -6.27 7.12
N TYR A 210 14.59 -7.04 6.34
CA TYR A 210 13.32 -7.61 6.76
C TYR A 210 13.41 -9.13 6.77
N ASN A 211 12.82 -9.76 7.76
CA ASN A 211 12.90 -11.21 7.91
C ASN A 211 11.56 -11.93 7.99
N LYS A 212 10.47 -11.20 7.98
CA LYS A 212 9.15 -11.82 8.09
C LYS A 212 8.13 -11.09 7.23
N VAL A 213 7.37 -11.87 6.44
CA VAL A 213 6.28 -11.36 5.61
C VAL A 213 4.97 -11.63 6.32
N LEU A 214 4.12 -10.61 6.42
CA LEU A 214 2.78 -10.76 6.98
C LEU A 214 1.73 -10.58 5.89
N ILE A 215 0.66 -11.35 6.00
CA ILE A 215 -0.60 -11.09 5.32
C ILE A 215 -1.50 -10.44 6.36
N TYR A 216 -1.84 -9.20 6.12
CA TYR A 216 -2.47 -8.33 7.13
C TYR A 216 -3.73 -7.68 6.58
N CYS A 217 -4.81 -7.74 7.34
CA CYS A 217 -6.03 -7.01 7.00
C CYS A 217 -5.98 -5.64 7.68
N VAL A 218 -5.87 -4.59 6.86
CA VAL A 218 -5.76 -3.22 7.37
C VAL A 218 -7.06 -2.80 8.07
N GLU A 219 -8.20 -3.14 7.47
CA GLU A 219 -9.50 -2.77 8.02
C GLU A 219 -9.79 -3.44 9.36
N ALA A 220 -9.44 -4.73 9.50
CA ALA A 220 -9.67 -5.48 10.74
C ALA A 220 -8.54 -5.32 11.76
N HIS A 221 -7.43 -4.69 11.37
CA HIS A 221 -6.22 -4.60 12.20
C HIS A 221 -5.75 -5.98 12.70
N ALA A 222 -5.70 -6.93 11.78
CA ALA A 222 -5.41 -8.32 12.14
C ALA A 222 -4.40 -8.97 11.19
N VAL A 223 -3.45 -9.70 11.78
CA VAL A 223 -2.54 -10.57 11.03
C VAL A 223 -3.27 -11.85 10.70
N PHE A 224 -3.35 -12.19 9.41
CA PHE A 224 -3.97 -13.41 8.93
C PHE A 224 -2.97 -14.54 8.76
N GLY A 225 -1.76 -14.22 8.40
CA GLY A 225 -0.71 -15.22 8.23
C GLY A 225 0.67 -14.61 8.19
N GLN A 226 1.68 -15.43 8.29
CA GLN A 226 3.06 -14.98 8.29
C GLN A 226 3.99 -16.01 7.67
N ALA A 227 5.10 -15.56 7.13
CA ALA A 227 6.15 -16.40 6.59
C ALA A 227 7.52 -15.87 7.02
N ASP A 228 8.37 -16.77 7.51
CA ASP A 228 9.76 -16.43 7.79
C ASP A 228 10.58 -16.49 6.52
N LEU A 229 11.34 -15.43 6.25
CA LEU A 229 12.23 -15.39 5.08
C LEU A 229 13.59 -15.96 5.42
N LYS A 230 14.03 -16.92 4.60
CA LYS A 230 15.35 -17.55 4.74
C LYS A 230 16.19 -17.31 3.51
#